data_6eda3e36ce738762e16ef3af3f66c7a2
#
_entry.id   6eda3e36ce738762e16ef3af3f66c7a2
#
_cell.length_a   1.000
_cell.length_b   1.000
_cell.length_c   1.000
_cell.angle_alpha   90.00
_cell.angle_beta   90.00
_cell.angle_gamma   90.00
#
_symmetry.space_group_name_H-M   'P 1'
#
loop_
_entity.id
_entity.type
_entity.pdbx_description
1 polymer ?
#
loop_
_entity_poly.entity_id
_entity_poly.type
_entity_poly.pdbx_seq_one_letter_code
_entity_poly.pdbx_strand_id
1 'polypeptide(L)'
;MGSYYIVNEIATGLGYLLWPHRRQVSRHAKARRYDFGMQIRIASPDDLAFIEGAYEHARAFMQTNGNATQWPDGYPGRIDAEEDIAHGHCFLVTDEAGPLAVFSFAPGPDETYAQIDGAWHSDADYHAIHRVAAVRGRGVARAIFSFAAEYANYLRCDTHEDNAPMRRALTSFGFRECGTITVANGTQRVAYDWIKEPLDDSTSRS
;
A
#
# COMPACT_ATOMS: atom_id res chain seq x y z
N MET A 1 -11.12 -9.33 33.46
CA MET A 1 -9.77 -9.89 33.66
C MET A 1 -9.39 -10.62 32.38
N GLY A 2 -8.73 -9.97 31.48
CA GLY A 2 -8.29 -10.52 30.19
C GLY A 2 -6.77 -10.42 30.12
N SER A 3 -6.14 -11.56 29.99
CA SER A 3 -4.68 -11.71 30.00
C SER A 3 -4.09 -11.22 28.68
N TYR A 4 -3.22 -10.24 28.78
CA TYR A 4 -2.32 -9.86 27.69
C TYR A 4 -1.14 -10.84 27.70
N TYR A 5 -0.92 -11.55 26.61
CA TYR A 5 0.31 -12.29 26.39
C TYR A 5 1.33 -11.36 25.72
N ILE A 6 2.29 -10.91 26.49
CA ILE A 6 3.53 -10.32 26.01
C ILE A 6 4.43 -11.50 25.66
N VAL A 7 4.75 -11.68 24.39
CA VAL A 7 5.83 -12.56 23.97
C VAL A 7 7.03 -11.68 23.62
N ASN A 8 7.92 -11.50 24.60
CA ASN A 8 9.28 -11.08 24.36
C ASN A 8 10.08 -12.31 23.95
N GLU A 9 10.49 -12.39 22.71
CA GLU A 9 11.65 -13.22 22.33
C GLU A 9 12.62 -12.38 21.51
N ILE A 10 13.71 -12.02 22.20
CA ILE A 10 14.95 -11.57 21.57
C ILE A 10 15.59 -12.83 20.96
N ALA A 11 15.50 -12.99 19.67
CA ALA A 11 16.28 -13.97 18.92
C ALA A 11 17.23 -13.22 18.00
N THR A 12 18.48 -13.15 18.46
CA THR A 12 19.65 -12.92 17.63
C THR A 12 19.81 -14.07 16.63
N GLY A 13 19.87 -13.76 15.33
CA GLY A 13 20.34 -14.73 14.33
C GLY A 13 19.42 -14.88 13.14
N LEU A 14 19.84 -14.32 12.03
CA LEU A 14 19.66 -14.76 10.65
C LEU A 14 18.66 -15.92 10.44
N GLY A 15 17.42 -15.59 10.25
CA GLY A 15 16.39 -16.49 9.78
C GLY A 15 15.61 -15.85 8.66
N TYR A 16 16.20 -15.78 7.46
CA TYR A 16 15.43 -15.50 6.25
C TYR A 16 14.56 -16.73 6.00
N LEU A 17 13.26 -16.63 6.28
CA LEU A 17 12.30 -17.54 5.72
C LEU A 17 12.33 -17.36 4.20
N LEU A 18 13.03 -18.29 3.54
CA LEU A 18 13.08 -18.43 2.09
C LEU A 18 11.66 -18.80 1.62
N TRP A 19 10.91 -17.80 1.19
CA TRP A 19 9.70 -18.04 0.41
C TRP A 19 10.16 -18.35 -1.02
N PRO A 20 9.92 -19.55 -1.54
CA PRO A 20 10.32 -19.90 -2.90
C PRO A 20 9.44 -19.12 -3.88
N HIS A 21 10.07 -18.37 -4.80
CA HIS A 21 9.50 -17.70 -5.97
C HIS A 21 8.96 -16.28 -5.84
N ARG A 22 9.33 -15.46 -4.83
CA ARG A 22 8.92 -14.05 -4.81
C ARG A 22 10.14 -13.12 -4.93
N ARG A 23 10.09 -12.17 -5.89
CA ARG A 23 11.06 -11.08 -5.96
C ARG A 23 10.87 -10.17 -4.74
N GLN A 24 11.69 -10.36 -3.73
CA GLN A 24 11.81 -9.36 -2.66
C GLN A 24 12.27 -8.03 -3.27
N VAL A 25 11.63 -6.92 -2.85
CA VAL A 25 12.16 -5.60 -3.14
C VAL A 25 13.50 -5.49 -2.42
N SER A 26 14.60 -5.65 -3.14
CA SER A 26 15.93 -5.56 -2.57
C SER A 26 16.17 -4.15 -2.04
N ARG A 27 16.76 -4.02 -0.85
CA ARG A 27 17.26 -2.73 -0.32
C ARG A 27 18.23 -2.03 -1.28
N HIS A 28 18.73 -2.75 -2.29
CA HIS A 28 19.65 -2.28 -3.34
C HIS A 28 18.96 -2.18 -4.71
N ALA A 29 17.62 -2.26 -4.79
CA ALA A 29 16.94 -2.06 -6.05
C ALA A 29 17.31 -0.66 -6.58
N LYS A 30 17.90 -0.63 -7.79
CA LYS A 30 18.21 0.64 -8.46
C LYS A 30 16.91 1.44 -8.53
N ALA A 31 16.94 2.68 -8.03
CA ALA A 31 15.82 3.61 -8.10
C ALA A 31 15.35 3.71 -9.55
N ARG A 32 14.16 3.18 -9.85
CA ARG A 32 13.52 3.38 -11.16
C ARG A 32 12.88 4.75 -11.19
N ARG A 33 13.00 5.42 -12.33
CA ARG A 33 12.30 6.68 -12.57
C ARG A 33 10.91 6.36 -13.10
N TYR A 34 9.91 6.90 -12.43
CA TYR A 34 8.51 6.94 -12.86
C TYR A 34 8.20 8.27 -13.54
N ASP A 35 6.99 8.43 -14.04
CA ASP A 35 6.53 9.69 -14.64
C ASP A 35 6.88 10.89 -13.74
N PHE A 36 7.21 12.02 -14.34
CA PHE A 36 7.62 13.25 -13.64
C PHE A 36 8.94 13.16 -12.84
N GLY A 37 9.83 12.22 -13.18
CA GLY A 37 11.12 12.07 -12.50
C GLY A 37 11.05 11.46 -11.10
N MET A 38 9.89 10.93 -10.71
CA MET A 38 9.70 10.30 -9.41
C MET A 38 10.51 9.01 -9.27
N GLN A 39 10.95 8.75 -8.05
CA GLN A 39 11.61 7.52 -7.64
C GLN A 39 10.88 6.92 -6.44
N ILE A 40 10.93 5.59 -6.30
CA ILE A 40 10.37 4.91 -5.14
C ILE A 40 11.49 4.15 -4.44
N ARG A 41 11.56 4.34 -3.12
CA ARG A 41 12.51 3.64 -2.27
C ARG A 41 11.84 3.14 -0.99
N ILE A 42 12.46 2.15 -0.39
CA ILE A 42 12.06 1.71 0.95
C ILE A 42 12.33 2.82 1.96
N ALA A 43 11.43 2.97 2.93
CA ALA A 43 11.60 3.92 4.02
C ALA A 43 12.56 3.38 5.10
N SER A 44 13.15 4.29 5.85
CA SER A 44 14.02 4.02 7.00
C SER A 44 13.51 4.76 8.24
N PRO A 45 14.02 4.47 9.44
CA PRO A 45 13.67 5.23 10.64
C PRO A 45 13.91 6.74 10.53
N ASP A 46 14.86 7.17 9.70
CA ASP A 46 15.15 8.60 9.47
C ASP A 46 14.01 9.32 8.74
N ASP A 47 13.10 8.58 8.10
CA ASP A 47 11.96 9.12 7.37
C ASP A 47 10.72 9.34 8.24
N LEU A 48 10.72 8.89 9.50
CA LEU A 48 9.55 8.89 10.37
C LEU A 48 8.90 10.28 10.49
N ALA A 49 9.70 11.34 10.63
CA ALA A 49 9.16 12.70 10.74
C ALA A 49 8.37 13.13 9.49
N PHE A 50 8.84 12.77 8.29
CA PHE A 50 8.09 13.00 7.06
C PHE A 50 6.83 12.16 6.99
N ILE A 51 6.90 10.88 7.36
CA ILE A 51 5.77 9.94 7.30
C ILE A 51 4.63 10.40 8.21
N GLU A 52 4.95 10.76 9.46
CA GLU A 52 3.96 11.29 10.42
C GLU A 52 3.28 12.56 9.88
N GLY A 53 4.08 13.51 9.35
CA GLY A 53 3.55 14.72 8.73
C GLY A 53 2.69 14.45 7.50
N ALA A 54 3.03 13.45 6.69
CA ALA A 54 2.23 13.03 5.53
C ALA A 54 0.89 12.44 5.97
N TYR A 55 0.87 11.62 7.01
CA TYR A 55 -0.37 11.08 7.58
C TYR A 55 -1.28 12.17 8.16
N GLU A 56 -0.71 13.13 8.90
CA GLU A 56 -1.46 14.28 9.42
C GLU A 56 -2.05 15.13 8.28
N HIS A 57 -1.25 15.42 7.26
CA HIS A 57 -1.70 16.15 6.09
C HIS A 57 -2.87 15.43 5.39
N ALA A 58 -2.76 14.11 5.20
CA ALA A 58 -3.80 13.31 4.58
C ALA A 58 -5.09 13.28 5.42
N ARG A 59 -5.01 13.14 6.75
CA ARG A 59 -6.18 13.23 7.65
C ARG A 59 -6.87 14.59 7.55
N ALA A 60 -6.09 15.67 7.62
CA ALA A 60 -6.64 17.03 7.49
C ALA A 60 -7.32 17.24 6.13
N PHE A 61 -6.72 16.75 5.06
CA PHE A 61 -7.34 16.77 3.72
C PHE A 61 -8.65 15.97 3.69
N MET A 62 -8.69 14.76 4.24
CA MET A 62 -9.89 13.94 4.30
C MET A 62 -11.01 14.62 5.09
N GLN A 63 -10.70 15.21 6.25
CA GLN A 63 -11.67 15.94 7.07
C GLN A 63 -12.31 17.11 6.33
N THR A 64 -11.54 17.86 5.54
CA THR A 64 -12.03 19.02 4.79
C THR A 64 -12.76 18.67 3.49
N ASN A 65 -12.60 17.43 3.00
CA ASN A 65 -13.16 16.97 1.72
C ASN A 65 -14.24 15.89 1.84
N GLY A 66 -14.92 15.81 3.01
CA GLY A 66 -16.08 14.93 3.19
C GLY A 66 -15.77 13.47 3.48
N ASN A 67 -14.50 13.13 3.73
CA ASN A 67 -14.03 11.75 3.98
C ASN A 67 -13.43 11.60 5.39
N ALA A 68 -14.02 12.25 6.39
CA ALA A 68 -13.47 12.32 7.75
C ALA A 68 -13.39 10.97 8.48
N THR A 69 -14.12 9.96 8.04
CA THR A 69 -14.25 8.65 8.70
C THR A 69 -13.27 7.61 8.19
N GLN A 70 -12.55 7.88 7.09
CA GLN A 70 -11.61 6.91 6.53
C GLN A 70 -10.44 6.64 7.49
N TRP A 71 -9.84 7.69 8.03
CA TRP A 71 -8.78 7.59 9.01
C TRP A 71 -9.19 8.30 10.29
N PRO A 72 -9.48 7.56 11.38
CA PRO A 72 -9.78 8.15 12.68
C PRO A 72 -8.57 8.88 13.26
N ASP A 73 -8.77 9.67 14.29
CA ASP A 73 -7.69 10.38 14.97
C ASP A 73 -6.59 9.43 15.44
N GLY A 74 -5.35 9.80 15.11
CA GLY A 74 -4.16 9.02 15.44
C GLY A 74 -3.83 7.85 14.51
N TYR A 75 -4.74 7.47 13.60
CA TYR A 75 -4.46 6.41 12.62
C TYR A 75 -4.44 6.96 11.18
N PRO A 76 -3.49 6.48 10.33
CA PRO A 76 -2.25 5.84 10.74
C PRO A 76 -1.36 6.83 11.49
N GLY A 77 -0.48 6.31 12.37
CA GLY A 77 0.41 7.10 13.18
C GLY A 77 1.85 6.58 13.16
N ARG A 78 2.64 7.03 14.14
CA ARG A 78 4.04 6.65 14.28
C ARG A 78 4.23 5.14 14.44
N ILE A 79 3.39 4.50 15.27
CA ILE A 79 3.49 3.06 15.54
C ILE A 79 3.28 2.26 14.25
N ASP A 80 2.28 2.61 13.45
CA ASP A 80 2.02 1.97 12.16
C ASP A 80 3.20 2.14 11.19
N ALA A 81 3.82 3.32 11.19
CA ALA A 81 4.99 3.60 10.36
C ALA A 81 6.22 2.80 10.80
N GLU A 82 6.50 2.75 12.10
CA GLU A 82 7.61 1.99 12.67
C GLU A 82 7.48 0.48 12.37
N GLU A 83 6.27 -0.05 12.49
CA GLU A 83 5.96 -1.45 12.18
C GLU A 83 6.15 -1.75 10.68
N ASP A 84 5.60 -0.92 9.80
CA ASP A 84 5.79 -1.07 8.35
C ASP A 84 7.26 -0.96 7.95
N ILE A 85 8.03 -0.05 8.55
CA ILE A 85 9.47 0.09 8.32
C ILE A 85 10.22 -1.17 8.78
N ALA A 86 9.91 -1.67 9.97
CA ALA A 86 10.56 -2.85 10.54
C ALA A 86 10.36 -4.09 9.65
N HIS A 87 9.18 -4.24 9.05
CA HIS A 87 8.87 -5.33 8.13
C HIS A 87 9.32 -5.08 6.69
N GLY A 88 9.83 -3.88 6.36
CA GLY A 88 10.22 -3.52 5.01
C GLY A 88 9.03 -3.29 4.07
N HIS A 89 7.88 -2.94 4.61
CA HIS A 89 6.64 -2.68 3.89
C HIS A 89 6.37 -1.20 3.62
N CYS A 90 7.12 -0.29 4.25
CA CYS A 90 6.97 1.15 4.07
C CYS A 90 7.84 1.67 2.92
N PHE A 91 7.24 2.44 2.02
CA PHE A 91 7.91 3.01 0.85
C PHE A 91 7.63 4.49 0.73
N LEU A 92 8.61 5.23 0.20
CA LEU A 92 8.47 6.64 -0.14
C LEU A 92 8.55 6.86 -1.64
N VAL A 93 7.67 7.70 -2.15
CA VAL A 93 7.82 8.34 -3.45
C VAL A 93 8.60 9.63 -3.26
N THR A 94 9.65 9.84 -4.03
CA THR A 94 10.54 11.01 -3.95
C THR A 94 10.77 11.63 -5.33
N ASP A 95 11.09 12.91 -5.37
CA ASP A 95 11.63 13.62 -6.53
C ASP A 95 12.92 14.36 -6.14
N GLU A 96 13.42 15.24 -7.02
CA GLU A 96 14.63 16.03 -6.77
C GLU A 96 14.47 17.01 -5.59
N ALA A 97 13.25 17.40 -5.25
CA ALA A 97 12.93 18.28 -4.13
C ALA A 97 12.69 17.53 -2.80
N GLY A 98 12.73 16.20 -2.81
CA GLY A 98 12.56 15.34 -1.63
C GLY A 98 11.29 14.48 -1.64
N PRO A 99 10.84 14.01 -0.46
CA PRO A 99 9.70 13.11 -0.37
C PRO A 99 8.38 13.77 -0.80
N LEU A 100 7.55 13.00 -1.52
CA LEU A 100 6.24 13.38 -2.05
C LEU A 100 5.10 12.66 -1.36
N ALA A 101 5.31 11.36 -1.05
CA ALA A 101 4.28 10.49 -0.52
C ALA A 101 4.90 9.31 0.23
N VAL A 102 4.07 8.70 1.05
CA VAL A 102 4.32 7.40 1.71
C VAL A 102 3.20 6.44 1.35
N PHE A 103 3.52 5.15 1.31
CA PHE A 103 2.55 4.06 1.19
C PHE A 103 3.11 2.78 1.81
N SER A 104 2.20 1.90 2.23
CA SER A 104 2.54 0.54 2.61
C SER A 104 2.29 -0.42 1.46
N PHE A 105 3.20 -1.36 1.25
CA PHE A 105 3.10 -2.41 0.24
C PHE A 105 3.55 -3.73 0.86
N ALA A 106 2.58 -4.59 1.18
CA ALA A 106 2.79 -5.81 1.95
C ALA A 106 2.23 -7.04 1.24
N PRO A 107 2.87 -8.22 1.37
CA PRO A 107 2.28 -9.47 0.90
C PRO A 107 1.06 -9.83 1.75
N GLY A 108 0.02 -10.42 1.13
CA GLY A 108 -1.08 -11.05 1.86
C GLY A 108 -0.65 -12.37 2.51
N PRO A 109 -1.53 -13.02 3.31
CA PRO A 109 -2.92 -12.60 3.53
C PRO A 109 -3.05 -11.41 4.49
N ASP A 110 -4.07 -10.59 4.27
CA ASP A 110 -4.51 -9.54 5.18
C ASP A 110 -5.87 -9.95 5.77
N GLU A 111 -5.98 -9.94 7.09
CA GLU A 111 -7.19 -10.35 7.80
C GLU A 111 -8.41 -9.48 7.41
N THR A 112 -8.18 -8.20 7.11
CA THR A 112 -9.22 -7.26 6.65
C THR A 112 -9.87 -7.73 5.34
N TYR A 113 -9.14 -8.46 4.51
CA TYR A 113 -9.59 -8.95 3.21
C TYR A 113 -10.14 -10.38 3.24
N ALA A 114 -10.21 -11.00 4.42
CA ALA A 114 -10.73 -12.36 4.59
C ALA A 114 -12.24 -12.45 4.35
N GLN A 115 -12.98 -11.37 4.63
CA GLN A 115 -14.42 -11.29 4.43
C GLN A 115 -14.76 -10.10 3.53
N ILE A 116 -15.55 -10.35 2.49
CA ILE A 116 -16.00 -9.35 1.52
C ILE A 116 -17.48 -9.57 1.20
N ASP A 117 -18.25 -8.51 1.21
CA ASP A 117 -19.58 -8.48 0.60
C ASP A 117 -19.39 -8.17 -0.89
N GLY A 118 -19.38 -9.22 -1.69
CA GLY A 118 -18.95 -9.24 -3.07
C GLY A 118 -17.99 -10.40 -3.35
N ALA A 119 -17.06 -10.24 -4.28
CA ALA A 119 -16.06 -11.27 -4.59
C ALA A 119 -14.77 -10.67 -5.15
N TRP A 120 -13.63 -11.17 -4.69
CA TRP A 120 -12.34 -10.96 -5.34
C TRP A 120 -12.32 -11.67 -6.70
N HIS A 121 -11.65 -11.08 -7.70
CA HIS A 121 -11.57 -11.67 -9.03
C HIS A 121 -10.52 -12.78 -9.14
N SER A 122 -9.76 -13.06 -8.07
CA SER A 122 -8.78 -14.14 -8.01
C SER A 122 -8.53 -14.58 -6.57
N ASP A 123 -8.24 -15.87 -6.39
CA ASP A 123 -7.78 -16.47 -5.12
C ASP A 123 -6.26 -16.62 -5.08
N ALA A 124 -5.53 -16.07 -6.06
CA ALA A 124 -4.08 -16.11 -6.08
C ALA A 124 -3.47 -15.30 -4.94
N ASP A 125 -2.21 -15.58 -4.63
CA ASP A 125 -1.42 -14.77 -3.73
C ASP A 125 -1.33 -13.32 -4.23
N TYR A 126 -1.55 -12.37 -3.34
CA TYR A 126 -1.60 -10.95 -3.67
C TYR A 126 -0.66 -10.11 -2.80
N HIS A 127 -0.46 -8.86 -3.21
CA HIS A 127 0.07 -7.80 -2.34
C HIS A 127 -1.00 -6.74 -2.13
N ALA A 128 -1.03 -6.20 -0.92
CA ALA A 128 -1.92 -5.11 -0.55
C ALA A 128 -1.19 -3.76 -0.57
N ILE A 129 -1.89 -2.73 -1.04
CA ILE A 129 -1.44 -1.34 -0.99
C ILE A 129 -2.29 -0.62 0.05
N HIS A 130 -1.65 -0.13 1.11
CA HIS A 130 -2.30 0.56 2.22
C HIS A 130 -1.65 1.91 2.53
N ARG A 131 -2.33 2.72 3.33
CA ARG A 131 -1.80 3.95 3.96
C ARG A 131 -1.16 4.91 2.97
N VAL A 132 -1.77 5.06 1.78
CA VAL A 132 -1.27 6.01 0.77
C VAL A 132 -1.53 7.44 1.24
N ALA A 133 -0.47 8.19 1.52
CA ALA A 133 -0.54 9.60 1.89
C ALA A 133 0.42 10.42 1.02
N ALA A 134 -0.14 11.32 0.20
CA ALA A 134 0.63 12.22 -0.66
C ALA A 134 0.51 13.66 -0.14
N VAL A 135 1.63 14.33 0.04
CA VAL A 135 1.67 15.74 0.47
C VAL A 135 1.68 16.69 -0.71
N ARG A 136 2.16 16.24 -1.89
CA ARG A 136 2.21 17.01 -3.13
C ARG A 136 2.47 16.09 -4.33
N GLY A 137 2.34 16.62 -5.52
CA GLY A 137 2.74 15.97 -6.78
C GLY A 137 1.56 15.41 -7.58
N ARG A 138 1.68 15.52 -8.91
CA ARG A 138 0.77 14.87 -9.85
C ARG A 138 1.29 13.48 -10.20
N GLY A 139 0.38 12.52 -10.41
CA GLY A 139 0.75 11.17 -10.87
C GLY A 139 1.31 10.26 -9.78
N VAL A 140 1.36 10.69 -8.50
CA VAL A 140 1.89 9.89 -7.38
C VAL A 140 1.21 8.54 -7.27
N ALA A 141 -0.14 8.48 -7.28
CA ALA A 141 -0.87 7.23 -7.22
C ALA A 141 -0.52 6.29 -8.38
N ARG A 142 -0.39 6.84 -9.61
CA ARG A 142 0.01 6.05 -10.78
C ARG A 142 1.44 5.49 -10.61
N ALA A 143 2.37 6.27 -10.07
CA ALA A 143 3.72 5.79 -9.79
C ALA A 143 3.73 4.65 -8.77
N ILE A 144 2.93 4.78 -7.69
CA ILE A 144 2.75 3.74 -6.67
C ILE A 144 2.19 2.46 -7.30
N PHE A 145 1.12 2.55 -8.08
CA PHE A 145 0.50 1.38 -8.71
C PHE A 145 1.41 0.73 -9.77
N SER A 146 2.14 1.54 -10.54
CA SER A 146 3.12 1.02 -11.49
C SER A 146 4.25 0.27 -10.79
N PHE A 147 4.76 0.82 -9.68
CA PHE A 147 5.74 0.14 -8.83
C PHE A 147 5.17 -1.20 -8.32
N ALA A 148 3.98 -1.20 -7.72
CA ALA A 148 3.37 -2.40 -7.17
C ALA A 148 3.17 -3.49 -8.25
N ALA A 149 2.74 -3.10 -9.46
CA ALA A 149 2.53 -4.00 -10.60
C ALA A 149 3.83 -4.59 -11.20
N GLU A 150 5.00 -4.03 -10.85
CA GLU A 150 6.30 -4.63 -11.20
C GLU A 150 6.68 -5.79 -10.28
N TYR A 151 6.24 -5.74 -9.01
CA TYR A 151 6.61 -6.70 -7.97
C TYR A 151 5.56 -7.77 -7.71
N ALA A 152 4.30 -7.50 -8.06
CA ALA A 152 3.21 -8.44 -7.87
C ALA A 152 2.33 -8.55 -9.13
N ASN A 153 1.81 -9.76 -9.37
CA ASN A 153 0.89 -10.03 -10.46
C ASN A 153 -0.58 -9.86 -10.06
N TYR A 154 -0.84 -9.76 -8.75
CA TYR A 154 -2.15 -9.55 -8.19
C TYR A 154 -2.06 -8.57 -7.02
N LEU A 155 -2.84 -7.50 -7.10
CA LEU A 155 -2.87 -6.41 -6.13
C LEU A 155 -4.26 -6.26 -5.55
N ARG A 156 -4.34 -5.95 -4.27
CA ARG A 156 -5.57 -5.52 -3.60
C ARG A 156 -5.38 -4.17 -2.94
N CYS A 157 -6.44 -3.39 -2.91
CA CYS A 157 -6.48 -2.08 -2.25
C CYS A 157 -7.91 -1.78 -1.84
N ASP A 158 -8.08 -0.97 -0.80
CA ASP A 158 -9.40 -0.47 -0.40
C ASP A 158 -9.37 1.03 -0.16
N THR A 159 -10.53 1.65 -0.20
CA THR A 159 -10.69 3.05 0.15
C THR A 159 -12.13 3.35 0.59
N HIS A 160 -12.34 4.46 1.28
CA HIS A 160 -13.69 4.92 1.63
C HIS A 160 -14.48 5.33 0.37
N GLU A 161 -15.79 5.13 0.39
CA GLU A 161 -16.66 5.48 -0.74
C GLU A 161 -16.57 6.97 -1.14
N ASP A 162 -16.38 7.85 -0.15
CA ASP A 162 -16.26 9.30 -0.35
C ASP A 162 -14.85 9.72 -0.84
N ASN A 163 -13.88 8.80 -0.87
CA ASN A 163 -12.55 9.12 -1.39
C ASN A 163 -12.51 9.11 -2.93
N ALA A 164 -13.26 10.03 -3.53
CA ALA A 164 -13.36 10.14 -4.97
C ALA A 164 -12.00 10.28 -5.69
N PRO A 165 -10.98 10.99 -5.16
CA PRO A 165 -9.66 11.03 -5.79
C PRO A 165 -9.00 9.66 -5.89
N MET A 166 -9.01 8.85 -4.80
CA MET A 166 -8.39 7.52 -4.80
C MET A 166 -9.18 6.55 -5.69
N ARG A 167 -10.51 6.56 -5.62
CA ARG A 167 -11.36 5.72 -6.48
C ARG A 167 -11.10 5.97 -7.97
N ARG A 168 -10.98 7.26 -8.37
CA ARG A 168 -10.62 7.61 -9.75
C ARG A 168 -9.21 7.15 -10.12
N ALA A 169 -8.25 7.26 -9.21
CA ALA A 169 -6.88 6.81 -9.46
C ALA A 169 -6.81 5.29 -9.66
N LEU A 170 -7.51 4.52 -8.81
CA LEU A 170 -7.59 3.06 -8.90
C LEU A 170 -8.21 2.63 -10.23
N THR A 171 -9.40 3.12 -10.57
CA THR A 171 -10.09 2.74 -11.81
C THR A 171 -9.31 3.18 -13.07
N SER A 172 -8.68 4.36 -13.04
CA SER A 172 -7.85 4.84 -14.17
C SER A 172 -6.59 4.01 -14.37
N PHE A 173 -6.09 3.32 -13.37
CA PHE A 173 -4.97 2.39 -13.49
C PHE A 173 -5.40 1.01 -13.98
N GLY A 174 -6.67 0.66 -13.84
CA GLY A 174 -7.23 -0.63 -14.24
C GLY A 174 -7.62 -1.54 -13.05
N PHE A 175 -7.64 -1.01 -11.82
CA PHE A 175 -8.27 -1.72 -10.71
C PHE A 175 -9.78 -1.83 -10.93
N ARG A 176 -10.34 -2.98 -10.52
CA ARG A 176 -11.77 -3.27 -10.59
C ARG A 176 -12.36 -3.32 -9.19
N GLU A 177 -13.55 -2.80 -9.04
CA GLU A 177 -14.31 -2.89 -7.81
C GLU A 177 -14.78 -4.32 -7.57
N CYS A 178 -14.60 -4.81 -6.33
CA CYS A 178 -14.87 -6.20 -5.94
C CYS A 178 -16.06 -6.32 -4.98
N GLY A 179 -16.40 -5.24 -4.30
CA GLY A 179 -17.44 -5.20 -3.26
C GLY A 179 -17.01 -4.38 -2.07
N THR A 180 -17.51 -4.74 -0.89
CA THR A 180 -17.29 -3.98 0.35
C THR A 180 -16.67 -4.87 1.42
N ILE A 181 -15.68 -4.34 2.14
CA ILE A 181 -15.07 -4.95 3.32
C ILE A 181 -15.38 -4.11 4.56
N THR A 182 -15.26 -4.73 5.73
CA THR A 182 -15.37 -4.03 7.02
C THR A 182 -14.00 -4.02 7.69
N VAL A 183 -13.47 -2.83 7.96
CA VAL A 183 -12.17 -2.67 8.63
C VAL A 183 -12.32 -2.71 10.16
N ALA A 184 -11.20 -2.83 10.89
CA ALA A 184 -11.17 -3.10 12.32
C ALA A 184 -12.01 -2.12 13.18
N ASN A 185 -12.16 -0.87 12.75
CA ASN A 185 -13.00 0.12 13.44
C ASN A 185 -14.51 0.01 13.11
N GLY A 186 -14.94 -1.03 12.38
CA GLY A 186 -16.33 -1.27 12.00
C GLY A 186 -16.83 -0.46 10.81
N THR A 187 -15.99 0.39 10.19
CA THR A 187 -16.39 1.15 9.01
C THR A 187 -16.18 0.35 7.72
N GLN A 188 -16.98 0.66 6.71
CA GLN A 188 -16.92 0.00 5.42
C GLN A 188 -15.91 0.67 4.49
N ARG A 189 -15.36 -0.13 3.58
CA ARG A 189 -14.48 0.30 2.49
C ARG A 189 -14.89 -0.37 1.20
N VAL A 190 -14.78 0.35 0.12
CA VAL A 190 -14.90 -0.23 -1.24
C VAL A 190 -13.58 -0.92 -1.56
N ALA A 191 -13.66 -2.20 -1.84
CA ALA A 191 -12.53 -3.07 -2.15
C ALA A 191 -12.26 -3.11 -3.66
N TYR A 192 -11.00 -3.10 -4.03
CA TYR A 192 -10.52 -3.11 -5.41
C TYR A 192 -9.42 -4.15 -5.58
N ASP A 193 -9.38 -4.78 -6.73
CA ASP A 193 -8.25 -5.60 -7.15
C ASP A 193 -7.73 -5.24 -8.55
N TRP A 194 -6.50 -5.63 -8.81
CA TRP A 194 -5.85 -5.54 -10.10
C TRP A 194 -5.06 -6.82 -10.38
N ILE A 195 -5.27 -7.41 -11.55
CA ILE A 195 -4.59 -8.63 -12.01
C ILE A 195 -3.77 -8.25 -13.24
N LYS A 196 -2.50 -8.64 -13.23
CA LYS A 196 -1.63 -8.48 -14.38
C LYS A 196 -2.13 -9.38 -15.52
N GLU A 197 -2.50 -8.77 -16.63
CA GLU A 197 -2.86 -9.54 -17.82
C GLU A 197 -1.64 -10.33 -18.31
N PRO A 198 -1.81 -11.60 -18.74
CA PRO A 198 -0.75 -12.33 -19.40
C PRO A 198 -0.28 -11.54 -20.63
N LEU A 199 1.03 -11.50 -20.86
CA LEU A 199 1.55 -10.98 -22.12
C LEU A 199 0.96 -11.83 -23.24
N ASP A 200 0.26 -11.19 -24.17
CA ASP A 200 -0.30 -11.87 -25.35
C ASP A 200 0.87 -12.28 -26.26
N ASP A 201 1.16 -13.58 -26.29
CA ASP A 201 2.26 -14.18 -27.07
C ASP A 201 1.97 -14.20 -28.59
N SER A 202 0.92 -13.48 -29.04
CA SER A 202 0.46 -13.50 -30.44
C SER A 202 1.35 -12.76 -31.42
N THR A 203 2.42 -12.05 -30.98
CA THR A 203 3.31 -11.26 -31.86
C THR A 203 4.58 -11.98 -32.31
N SER A 204 4.78 -13.27 -32.02
CA SER A 204 6.00 -14.00 -32.41
C SER A 204 5.78 -15.00 -33.54
N ARG A 205 4.79 -14.79 -34.43
CA ARG A 205 4.65 -15.57 -35.70
C ARG A 205 4.41 -14.62 -36.85
N SER A 206 5.48 -14.09 -37.36
CA SER A 206 5.56 -13.59 -38.77
C SER A 206 6.98 -13.78 -39.26
#